data_188a535639629f15fa578df4e5e0d7d0
#
_entry.id   188a535639629f15fa578df4e5e0d7d0
#
_cell.length_a   1.000
_cell.length_b   1.000
_cell.length_c   1.000
_cell.angle_alpha   90.00
_cell.angle_beta   90.00
_cell.angle_gamma   90.00
#
_symmetry.space_group_name_H-M   'P 1'
#
loop_
_entity.id
_entity.type
_entity.pdbx_description
1 polymer ?
#
loop_
_entity_poly.entity_id
_entity_poly.type
_entity_poly.pdbx_seq_one_letter_code
_entity_poly.pdbx_strand_id
1 'polypeptide(L)'
;MKTVEVIVEHAGKNLSAYIEGAPVITVGNDIKEIEDNMKEAIELYLEDNPNPCEVLSGEFELKFKLAAATFINYYSSIFTKAALSRITGINERQLWHYAAGVHKPRRQQLEKIQKGIQSLSRELSAINLL
;
A
#
# COMPACT_ATOMS: atom_id res chain seq x y z
N MET A 1 6.70 -17.93 -10.86
CA MET A 1 7.33 -16.72 -10.26
C MET A 1 6.64 -16.40 -8.93
N LYS A 2 7.41 -16.23 -7.90
CA LYS A 2 6.85 -15.93 -6.58
C LYS A 2 6.57 -14.44 -6.42
N THR A 3 5.70 -14.11 -5.49
CA THR A 3 5.35 -12.72 -5.17
C THR A 3 6.05 -12.31 -3.87
N VAL A 4 6.71 -11.17 -3.91
CA VAL A 4 7.35 -10.57 -2.73
C VAL A 4 6.52 -9.37 -2.32
N GLU A 5 6.04 -9.37 -1.09
CA GLU A 5 5.20 -8.29 -0.57
C GLU A 5 6.05 -7.17 0.01
N VAL A 6 5.78 -5.96 -0.46
CA VAL A 6 6.38 -4.73 0.06
C VAL A 6 5.33 -4.04 0.90
N ILE A 7 5.63 -3.84 2.17
CA ILE A 7 4.71 -3.19 3.11
C ILE A 7 5.01 -1.71 3.16
N VAL A 8 4.01 -0.89 2.87
CA VAL A 8 4.13 0.57 2.85
C VAL A 8 3.37 1.18 4.02
N GLU A 9 4.05 2.00 4.80
CA GLU A 9 3.48 2.63 5.99
C GLU A 9 3.87 4.11 6.06
N HIS A 10 3.12 4.88 6.84
CA HIS A 10 3.49 6.26 7.13
C HIS A 10 4.71 6.30 8.06
N ALA A 11 5.63 7.22 7.74
CA ALA A 11 6.78 7.55 8.59
C ALA A 11 6.80 9.08 8.70
N GLY A 12 6.03 9.63 9.63
CA GLY A 12 5.84 11.07 9.74
C GLY A 12 5.10 11.61 8.53
N LYS A 13 5.69 12.56 7.80
CA LYS A 13 5.11 13.14 6.58
C LYS A 13 5.38 12.29 5.34
N ASN A 14 6.35 11.37 5.43
CA ASN A 14 6.78 10.54 4.32
C ASN A 14 6.22 9.13 4.44
N LEU A 15 6.53 8.33 3.43
CA LEU A 15 6.21 6.91 3.43
C LEU A 15 7.48 6.11 3.63
N SER A 16 7.37 4.97 4.29
CA SER A 16 8.44 3.99 4.37
C SER A 16 7.95 2.67 3.79
N ALA A 17 8.86 1.88 3.28
CA ALA A 17 8.54 0.58 2.73
C ALA A 17 9.61 -0.43 3.12
N TYR A 18 9.19 -1.65 3.40
CA TYR A 18 10.11 -2.72 3.76
C TYR A 18 9.59 -4.05 3.21
N ILE A 19 10.52 -4.99 3.11
CA ILE A 19 10.21 -6.36 2.72
C ILE A 19 10.38 -7.25 3.95
N GLU A 20 9.33 -7.97 4.31
CA GLU A 20 9.39 -8.90 5.42
C GLU A 20 10.29 -10.08 5.06
N GLY A 21 11.26 -10.37 5.91
CA GLY A 21 12.22 -11.45 5.68
C GLY A 21 13.44 -11.07 4.85
N ALA A 22 13.60 -9.79 4.51
CA ALA A 22 14.75 -9.28 3.78
C ALA A 22 15.24 -7.97 4.40
N PRO A 23 16.54 -7.70 4.43
CA PRO A 23 17.07 -6.47 5.01
C PRO A 23 17.04 -5.32 4.01
N VAL A 24 15.88 -5.06 3.42
CA VAL A 24 15.67 -4.00 2.42
C VAL A 24 14.57 -3.08 2.91
N ILE A 25 14.90 -1.80 3.05
CA ILE A 25 13.98 -0.77 3.48
C ILE A 25 14.25 0.49 2.66
N THR A 26 13.21 1.26 2.39
CA THR A 26 13.35 2.54 1.69
C THR A 26 12.32 3.54 2.19
N VAL A 27 12.47 4.78 1.78
CA VAL A 27 11.54 5.87 2.08
C VAL A 27 11.24 6.63 0.81
N GLY A 28 10.14 7.38 0.81
CA GLY A 28 9.76 8.21 -0.32
C GLY A 28 8.62 9.13 0.08
N ASN A 29 8.39 10.16 -0.74
CA ASN A 29 7.35 11.15 -0.47
C ASN A 29 5.98 10.74 -1.00
N ASP A 30 5.95 9.87 -1.99
CA ASP A 30 4.72 9.38 -2.59
C ASP A 30 4.87 7.92 -3.04
N ILE A 31 3.78 7.33 -3.50
CA ILE A 31 3.76 5.91 -3.90
C ILE A 31 4.71 5.64 -5.05
N LYS A 32 4.79 6.54 -6.03
CA LYS A 32 5.67 6.35 -7.19
C LYS A 32 7.14 6.33 -6.76
N GLU A 33 7.54 7.25 -5.89
CA GLU A 33 8.89 7.27 -5.35
C GLU A 33 9.20 5.99 -4.57
N ILE A 34 8.25 5.53 -3.76
CA ILE A 34 8.39 4.27 -3.02
C ILE A 34 8.64 3.11 -3.96
N GLU A 35 7.87 3.01 -5.05
CA GLU A 35 8.05 1.95 -6.04
C GLU A 35 9.44 2.00 -6.66
N ASP A 36 9.84 3.18 -7.13
CA ASP A 36 11.14 3.37 -7.79
C ASP A 36 12.30 3.12 -6.81
N ASN A 37 12.20 3.69 -5.62
CA ASN A 37 13.24 3.55 -4.59
C ASN A 37 13.37 2.11 -4.08
N MET A 38 12.26 1.39 -3.96
CA MET A 38 12.30 0.00 -3.54
C MET A 38 12.99 -0.87 -4.60
N LYS A 39 12.71 -0.66 -5.86
CA LYS A 39 13.36 -1.39 -6.95
C LYS A 39 14.87 -1.14 -6.93
N GLU A 40 15.27 0.11 -6.76
CA GLU A 40 16.68 0.46 -6.66
C GLU A 40 17.35 -0.17 -5.43
N ALA A 41 16.67 -0.13 -4.28
CA ALA A 41 17.20 -0.73 -3.05
C ALA A 41 17.40 -2.24 -3.19
N ILE A 42 16.49 -2.92 -3.86
CA ILE A 42 16.60 -4.35 -4.12
C ILE A 42 17.77 -4.63 -5.07
N GLU A 43 17.92 -3.85 -6.13
CA GLU A 43 19.04 -4.01 -7.08
C GLU A 43 20.39 -3.87 -6.37
N LEU A 44 20.53 -2.85 -5.53
CA LEU A 44 21.75 -2.64 -4.75
C LEU A 44 22.02 -3.80 -3.78
N TYR A 45 20.97 -4.29 -3.12
CA TYR A 45 21.10 -5.43 -2.23
C TYR A 45 21.59 -6.67 -2.96
N LEU A 46 21.01 -6.96 -4.14
CA LEU A 46 21.36 -8.14 -4.92
C LEU A 46 22.77 -8.05 -5.50
N GLU A 47 23.23 -6.86 -5.87
CA GLU A 47 24.61 -6.65 -6.33
C GLU A 47 25.63 -7.00 -5.22
N ASP A 48 25.32 -6.60 -3.98
CA ASP A 48 26.22 -6.82 -2.86
C ASP A 48 26.09 -8.21 -2.22
N ASN A 49 25.07 -8.98 -2.60
CA ASN A 49 24.78 -10.27 -2.01
C ASN A 49 24.55 -11.34 -3.07
N PRO A 50 25.63 -11.99 -3.56
CA PRO A 50 25.51 -13.05 -4.57
C PRO A 50 24.63 -14.22 -4.11
N ASN A 51 24.56 -14.46 -2.80
CA ASN A 51 23.68 -15.45 -2.19
C ASN A 51 22.67 -14.72 -1.32
N PRO A 52 21.61 -14.15 -1.96
CA PRO A 52 20.64 -13.35 -1.20
C PRO A 52 19.78 -14.19 -0.27
N CYS A 53 19.06 -13.50 0.63
CA CYS A 53 18.09 -14.17 1.50
C CYS A 53 17.04 -14.89 0.65
N GLU A 54 16.38 -15.88 1.24
CA GLU A 54 15.42 -16.73 0.54
C GLU A 54 14.31 -15.94 -0.16
N VAL A 55 13.80 -14.89 0.50
CA VAL A 55 12.72 -14.06 -0.02
C VAL A 55 13.08 -13.43 -1.37
N LEU A 56 14.33 -12.98 -1.52
CA LEU A 56 14.81 -12.30 -2.72
C LEU A 56 15.65 -13.19 -3.66
N SER A 57 15.63 -14.49 -3.44
CA SER A 57 16.34 -15.43 -4.32
C SER A 57 15.45 -15.85 -5.48
N GLY A 58 16.05 -16.05 -6.66
CA GLY A 58 15.33 -16.48 -7.85
C GLY A 58 14.49 -15.36 -8.46
N GLU A 59 13.51 -15.75 -9.28
CA GLU A 59 12.62 -14.82 -9.93
C GLU A 59 11.44 -14.45 -9.01
N PHE A 60 11.07 -13.18 -8.98
CA PHE A 60 9.94 -12.70 -8.19
C PHE A 60 9.34 -11.45 -8.82
N GLU A 61 8.10 -11.17 -8.43
CA GLU A 61 7.45 -9.91 -8.73
C GLU A 61 7.10 -9.23 -7.41
N LEU A 62 7.03 -7.90 -7.43
CA LEU A 62 6.71 -7.12 -6.24
C LEU A 62 5.22 -6.82 -6.18
N LYS A 63 4.66 -6.90 -4.99
CA LYS A 63 3.30 -6.51 -4.72
C LYS A 63 3.32 -5.52 -3.55
N PHE A 64 2.90 -4.28 -3.81
CA PHE A 64 2.89 -3.22 -2.80
C PHE A 64 1.58 -3.26 -2.04
N LYS A 65 1.68 -3.32 -0.71
CA LYS A 65 0.52 -3.33 0.19
C LYS A 65 0.61 -2.17 1.15
N LEU A 66 -0.45 -1.39 1.24
CA LEU A 66 -0.56 -0.31 2.21
C LEU A 66 -1.35 -0.79 3.42
N ALA A 67 -0.88 -0.47 4.62
CA ALA A 67 -1.69 -0.62 5.83
C ALA A 67 -2.94 0.26 5.66
N ALA A 68 -4.07 -0.17 6.21
CA ALA A 68 -5.33 0.57 6.07
C ALA A 68 -5.22 2.02 6.55
N ALA A 69 -4.60 2.23 7.72
CA ALA A 69 -4.37 3.58 8.24
C ALA A 69 -3.57 4.44 7.26
N THR A 70 -2.52 3.87 6.68
CA THR A 70 -1.69 4.55 5.69
C THR A 70 -2.50 4.94 4.47
N PHE A 71 -3.29 4.02 3.94
CA PHE A 71 -4.14 4.28 2.79
C PHE A 71 -5.11 5.43 3.05
N ILE A 72 -5.85 5.35 4.15
CA ILE A 72 -6.87 6.36 4.48
C ILE A 72 -6.23 7.74 4.66
N ASN A 73 -5.11 7.82 5.37
CA ASN A 73 -4.43 9.09 5.62
C ASN A 73 -3.74 9.64 4.38
N TYR A 74 -3.08 8.80 3.62
CA TYR A 74 -2.36 9.22 2.41
C TYR A 74 -3.32 9.81 1.38
N TYR A 75 -4.47 9.19 1.18
CA TYR A 75 -5.46 9.63 0.21
C TYR A 75 -6.52 10.56 0.78
N SER A 76 -6.31 11.09 2.00
CA SER A 76 -7.28 12.00 2.64
C SER A 76 -7.50 13.32 1.88
N SER A 77 -6.55 13.71 1.04
CA SER A 77 -6.71 14.88 0.18
C SER A 77 -7.66 14.63 -1.00
N ILE A 78 -7.93 13.37 -1.29
CA ILE A 78 -8.81 12.97 -2.40
C ILE A 78 -10.12 12.40 -1.85
N PHE A 79 -10.02 11.48 -0.89
CA PHE A 79 -11.19 10.81 -0.30
C PHE A 79 -11.40 11.25 1.14
N THR A 80 -12.53 11.94 1.38
CA THR A 80 -13.00 12.19 2.74
C THR A 80 -13.47 10.86 3.34
N LYS A 81 -13.62 10.81 4.67
CA LYS A 81 -14.20 9.62 5.32
C LYS A 81 -15.63 9.37 4.85
N ALA A 82 -16.38 10.45 4.56
CA ALA A 82 -17.72 10.34 4.00
C ALA A 82 -17.69 9.67 2.61
N ALA A 83 -16.75 10.07 1.75
CA ALA A 83 -16.58 9.47 0.44
C ALA A 83 -16.19 8.00 0.55
N LEU A 84 -15.24 7.69 1.42
CA LEU A 84 -14.81 6.31 1.67
C LEU A 84 -15.95 5.46 2.22
N SER A 85 -16.76 6.03 3.13
CA SER A 85 -17.93 5.33 3.67
C SER A 85 -18.89 4.94 2.55
N ARG A 86 -19.11 5.84 1.59
CA ARG A 86 -20.01 5.59 0.47
C ARG A 86 -19.51 4.46 -0.44
N ILE A 87 -18.23 4.44 -0.75
CA ILE A 87 -17.70 3.43 -1.68
C ILE A 87 -17.38 2.09 -1.03
N THR A 88 -17.17 2.07 0.28
CA THR A 88 -16.79 0.84 1.00
C THR A 88 -17.94 0.20 1.77
N GLY A 89 -18.96 0.99 2.13
CA GLY A 89 -20.05 0.54 2.99
C GLY A 89 -19.67 0.50 4.48
N ILE A 90 -18.49 1.00 4.84
CA ILE A 90 -18.05 1.09 6.24
C ILE A 90 -18.45 2.45 6.78
N ASN A 91 -18.99 2.53 8.01
CA ASN A 91 -19.38 3.82 8.54
C ASN A 91 -18.19 4.73 8.82
N GLU A 92 -18.42 6.05 8.77
CA GLU A 92 -17.37 7.05 8.93
C GLU A 92 -16.61 6.95 10.24
N ARG A 93 -17.33 6.65 11.32
CA ARG A 93 -16.73 6.55 12.66
C ARG A 93 -15.68 5.44 12.69
N GLN A 94 -15.99 4.32 12.09
CA GLN A 94 -15.06 3.20 12.01
C GLN A 94 -13.85 3.56 11.14
N LEU A 95 -14.06 4.27 10.04
CA LEU A 95 -12.96 4.75 9.19
C LEU A 95 -12.05 5.72 9.95
N TRP A 96 -12.61 6.59 10.79
CA TRP A 96 -11.82 7.46 11.66
C TRP A 96 -10.96 6.66 12.63
N HIS A 97 -11.51 5.58 13.21
CA HIS A 97 -10.76 4.71 14.11
C HIS A 97 -9.62 4.00 13.38
N TYR A 98 -9.84 3.56 12.15
CA TYR A 98 -8.79 2.95 11.34
C TYR A 98 -7.69 3.97 11.00
N ALA A 99 -8.07 5.17 10.60
CA ALA A 99 -7.13 6.23 10.26
C ALA A 99 -6.26 6.63 11.46
N ALA A 100 -6.84 6.64 12.64
CA ALA A 100 -6.14 7.01 13.87
C ALA A 100 -5.31 5.85 14.47
N GLY A 101 -5.44 4.65 13.92
CA GLY A 101 -4.74 3.47 14.43
C GLY A 101 -5.33 2.89 15.69
N VAL A 102 -6.53 3.34 16.09
CA VAL A 102 -7.22 2.84 17.29
C VAL A 102 -7.67 1.40 17.10
N HIS A 103 -8.16 1.08 15.91
CA HIS A 103 -8.55 -0.26 15.54
C HIS A 103 -7.90 -0.65 14.22
N LYS A 104 -7.49 -1.91 14.11
CA LYS A 104 -7.04 -2.47 12.84
C LYS A 104 -8.22 -3.16 12.19
N PRO A 105 -8.50 -2.91 10.89
CA PRO A 105 -9.61 -3.58 10.23
C PRO A 105 -9.37 -5.08 10.14
N ARG A 106 -10.44 -5.83 10.37
CA ARG A 106 -10.43 -7.28 10.17
C ARG A 106 -10.49 -7.55 8.66
N ARG A 107 -10.21 -8.80 8.31
CA ARG A 107 -10.17 -9.22 6.91
C ARG A 107 -11.41 -8.82 6.11
N GLN A 108 -12.60 -8.99 6.68
CA GLN A 108 -13.85 -8.60 6.00
C GLN A 108 -13.90 -7.12 5.67
N GLN A 109 -13.40 -6.28 6.57
CA GLN A 109 -13.37 -4.83 6.36
C GLN A 109 -12.30 -4.45 5.34
N LEU A 110 -11.13 -5.10 5.37
CA LEU A 110 -10.10 -4.90 4.35
C LEU A 110 -10.63 -5.23 2.97
N GLU A 111 -11.39 -6.32 2.85
CA GLU A 111 -12.01 -6.72 1.59
C GLU A 111 -13.02 -5.68 1.10
N LYS A 112 -13.82 -5.09 2.01
CA LYS A 112 -14.76 -4.02 1.65
C LYS A 112 -14.02 -2.80 1.11
N ILE A 113 -12.94 -2.41 1.75
CA ILE A 113 -12.12 -1.28 1.29
C ILE A 113 -11.54 -1.60 -0.08
N GLN A 114 -10.94 -2.77 -0.23
CA GLN A 114 -10.32 -3.19 -1.48
C GLN A 114 -11.32 -3.24 -2.63
N LYS A 115 -12.48 -3.85 -2.40
CA LYS A 115 -13.54 -3.96 -3.41
C LYS A 115 -14.12 -2.60 -3.79
N GLY A 116 -14.31 -1.73 -2.80
CA GLY A 116 -14.81 -0.37 -3.03
C GLY A 116 -13.87 0.42 -3.94
N ILE A 117 -12.58 0.37 -3.65
CA ILE A 117 -11.55 1.05 -4.43
C ILE A 117 -11.49 0.49 -5.85
N GLN A 118 -11.46 -0.83 -5.99
CA GLN A 118 -11.38 -1.49 -7.30
C GLN A 118 -12.61 -1.21 -8.14
N SER A 119 -13.80 -1.20 -7.54
CA SER A 119 -15.04 -0.88 -8.23
C SER A 119 -15.02 0.56 -8.75
N LEU A 120 -14.60 1.50 -7.91
CA LEU A 120 -14.46 2.90 -8.33
C LEU A 120 -13.42 3.06 -9.44
N SER A 121 -12.30 2.38 -9.33
CA SER A 121 -11.25 2.41 -10.34
C SER A 121 -11.77 1.95 -11.70
N ARG A 122 -12.53 0.85 -11.75
CA ARG A 122 -13.13 0.35 -12.99
C ARG A 122 -14.14 1.34 -13.57
N GLU A 123 -14.98 1.91 -12.71
CA GLU A 123 -15.95 2.92 -13.12
C GLU A 123 -15.28 4.13 -13.74
N LEU A 124 -14.27 4.68 -13.05
CA LEU A 124 -13.54 5.85 -13.53
C LEU A 124 -12.79 5.58 -14.83
N SER A 125 -12.25 4.38 -14.98
CA SER A 125 -11.55 3.99 -16.21
C SER A 125 -12.46 3.92 -17.43
N ALA A 126 -13.75 3.72 -17.22
CA ALA A 126 -14.76 3.63 -18.30
C ALA A 126 -15.35 4.99 -18.68
N ILE A 127 -15.11 6.03 -17.89
CA ILE A 127 -15.68 7.35 -18.13
C ILE A 127 -14.86 8.12 -19.17
N ASN A 128 -15.53 8.68 -20.15
CA ASN A 128 -14.94 9.59 -21.12
C ASN A 128 -15.65 10.94 -21.01
N LEU A 129 -14.88 12.01 -20.94
CA LEU A 129 -15.42 13.36 -20.85
C LEU A 129 -15.71 13.91 -22.23
N LEU A 130 -16.72 14.81 -22.32
CA LEU A 130 -17.09 15.45 -23.56
C LEU A 130 -16.02 16.45 -24.02
#